data_bf008ec92aebf296ba2561591d40b64e
#
_entry.id   bf008ec92aebf296ba2561591d40b64e
#
_cell.length_a   1.000
_cell.length_b   1.000
_cell.length_c   1.000
_cell.angle_alpha   90.00
_cell.angle_beta   90.00
_cell.angle_gamma   90.00
#
_symmetry.space_group_name_H-M   'P 1'
#
loop_
_entity.id
_entity.type
_entity.pdbx_description
1 polymer ?
#
loop_
_entity_poly.entity_id
_entity_poly.type
_entity_poly.pdbx_seq_one_letter_code
_entity_poly.pdbx_strand_id
1 'polypeptide(L)'
;MNKKVKYLYVLIAAFCCFTIGCNDKNTNDVIVTGDMLKYNRIGSKDFGFNLNLIDNKPDTTVEFLECTGKNTDGLTMEYNDDTFEDIKNKKLAGRYLTILGFVCHTENDYVEIDSITLNINNKKTVVQLSTPLIHTLKKASSDDSVYSTVYPSMICTNSFSNTDYPFGFHAEKNAELVSFEFNDFVVPQDSTVLVNQIPVGSLDDVFPLSVKSGDDIEIQCKIDFKPDSKNSKYTNVVFNSELTYHAENLSENSVISNDIFSQAVSNADDAEALILELK
;
A
#
# COMPACT_ATOMS: atom_id res chain seq x y z
N MET A 1 -3.42 -32.72 -50.13
CA MET A 1 -3.33 -31.85 -48.96
C MET A 1 -2.24 -32.39 -48.04
N ASN A 2 -1.18 -31.61 -47.86
CA ASN A 2 0.10 -32.05 -47.30
C ASN A 2 -0.04 -32.37 -45.80
N LYS A 3 0.45 -33.53 -45.34
CA LYS A 3 0.37 -33.93 -43.90
C LYS A 3 0.84 -32.85 -42.91
N LYS A 4 1.83 -32.04 -43.32
CA LYS A 4 2.34 -30.89 -42.52
C LYS A 4 1.31 -29.78 -42.30
N VAL A 5 0.39 -29.56 -43.24
CA VAL A 5 -0.69 -28.56 -43.11
C VAL A 5 -1.76 -29.00 -42.11
N LYS A 6 -2.06 -30.32 -42.02
CA LYS A 6 -3.01 -30.86 -41.06
C LYS A 6 -2.53 -30.68 -39.61
N TYR A 7 -1.22 -30.84 -39.32
CA TYR A 7 -0.66 -30.63 -37.99
C TYR A 7 -0.66 -29.17 -37.59
N LEU A 8 -0.48 -28.25 -38.56
CA LEU A 8 -0.54 -26.81 -38.25
C LEU A 8 -1.95 -26.35 -37.85
N TYR A 9 -3.00 -26.88 -38.49
CA TYR A 9 -4.39 -26.57 -38.09
C TYR A 9 -4.77 -27.16 -36.73
N VAL A 10 -4.27 -28.33 -36.38
CA VAL A 10 -4.49 -28.95 -35.07
C VAL A 10 -3.77 -28.15 -33.97
N LEU A 11 -2.55 -27.66 -34.25
CA LEU A 11 -1.80 -26.82 -33.29
C LEU A 11 -2.44 -25.46 -33.10
N ILE A 12 -2.94 -24.82 -34.17
CA ILE A 12 -3.67 -23.54 -34.08
C ILE A 12 -5.00 -23.71 -33.35
N ALA A 13 -5.74 -24.81 -33.64
CA ALA A 13 -6.98 -25.10 -32.90
C ALA A 13 -6.75 -25.40 -31.44
N ALA A 14 -5.65 -26.09 -31.04
CA ALA A 14 -5.28 -26.32 -29.67
C ALA A 14 -4.86 -24.99 -28.95
N PHE A 15 -4.14 -24.10 -29.66
CA PHE A 15 -3.76 -22.79 -29.09
C PHE A 15 -4.96 -21.86 -28.94
N CYS A 16 -5.95 -21.89 -29.85
CA CYS A 16 -7.18 -21.12 -29.67
C CYS A 16 -8.09 -21.65 -28.56
N CYS A 17 -8.02 -22.95 -28.21
CA CYS A 17 -8.77 -23.50 -27.06
C CYS A 17 -8.20 -23.08 -25.69
N PHE A 18 -6.93 -22.66 -25.63
CA PHE A 18 -6.32 -22.13 -24.39
C PHE A 18 -6.56 -20.63 -24.19
N THR A 19 -7.05 -19.90 -25.20
CA THR A 19 -7.33 -18.45 -25.09
C THR A 19 -8.81 -18.12 -24.97
N ILE A 20 -9.70 -19.12 -25.09
CA ILE A 20 -11.11 -18.95 -24.75
C ILE A 20 -11.23 -19.40 -23.29
N GLY A 21 -10.74 -18.58 -22.36
CA GLY A 21 -11.21 -18.61 -21.00
C GLY A 21 -12.70 -18.39 -21.07
N CYS A 22 -13.48 -19.44 -20.77
CA CYS A 22 -14.93 -19.34 -20.62
C CYS A 22 -15.23 -18.19 -19.68
N ASN A 23 -15.72 -17.11 -20.25
CA ASN A 23 -16.34 -16.03 -19.53
C ASN A 23 -17.73 -16.57 -19.12
N ASP A 24 -17.74 -17.55 -18.22
CA ASP A 24 -18.94 -17.94 -17.49
C ASP A 24 -19.33 -16.71 -16.69
N LYS A 25 -20.34 -16.00 -17.16
CA LYS A 25 -21.08 -15.00 -16.38
C LYS A 25 -21.83 -15.71 -15.25
N ASN A 26 -21.08 -16.36 -14.38
CA ASN A 26 -21.59 -16.88 -13.13
C ASN A 26 -21.55 -15.70 -12.14
N THR A 27 -22.71 -15.18 -11.82
CA THR A 27 -22.97 -14.17 -10.79
C THR A 27 -22.53 -14.58 -9.37
N ASN A 28 -21.69 -15.62 -9.26
CA ASN A 28 -21.18 -16.21 -8.03
C ASN A 28 -19.68 -16.00 -7.82
N ASP A 29 -19.05 -15.11 -8.55
CA ASP A 29 -17.60 -14.94 -8.42
C ASP A 29 -17.24 -14.13 -7.18
N VAL A 30 -16.36 -14.74 -6.38
CA VAL A 30 -15.63 -14.04 -5.33
C VAL A 30 -14.73 -13.00 -5.98
N ILE A 31 -14.78 -11.77 -5.49
CA ILE A 31 -13.93 -10.67 -5.92
C ILE A 31 -12.92 -10.39 -4.80
N VAL A 32 -11.64 -10.30 -5.13
CA VAL A 32 -10.59 -9.84 -4.20
C VAL A 32 -9.90 -8.64 -4.82
N THR A 33 -9.83 -7.52 -4.10
CA THR A 33 -9.36 -6.22 -4.60
C THR A 33 -7.83 -6.07 -4.64
N GLY A 34 -7.10 -7.11 -4.97
CA GLY A 34 -5.63 -7.08 -5.06
C GLY A 34 -5.11 -6.11 -6.11
N ASP A 35 -5.83 -5.95 -7.21
CA ASP A 35 -5.53 -5.00 -8.28
C ASP A 35 -5.76 -3.53 -7.87
N MET A 36 -6.41 -3.28 -6.76
CA MET A 36 -6.69 -1.94 -6.21
C MET A 36 -5.83 -1.62 -4.98
N LEU A 37 -4.83 -2.46 -4.66
CA LEU A 37 -3.83 -2.19 -3.63
C LEU A 37 -2.64 -1.42 -4.22
N LYS A 38 -2.22 -0.35 -3.54
CA LYS A 38 -0.95 0.33 -3.76
C LYS A 38 -0.12 0.27 -2.49
N TYR A 39 1.06 -0.31 -2.58
CA TYR A 39 1.95 -0.47 -1.43
C TYR A 39 3.40 -0.22 -1.84
N ASN A 40 4.01 0.79 -1.22
CA ASN A 40 5.45 1.01 -1.31
C ASN A 40 5.92 1.62 0.01
N ARG A 41 6.58 0.84 0.85
CA ARG A 41 6.92 1.23 2.21
C ARG A 41 8.35 0.84 2.58
N ILE A 42 9.01 1.73 3.32
CA ILE A 42 10.24 1.45 4.06
C ILE A 42 9.86 1.24 5.53
N GLY A 43 10.18 0.10 6.11
CA GLY A 43 9.71 -0.21 7.46
C GLY A 43 10.55 -1.25 8.19
N SER A 44 9.97 -1.80 9.26
CA SER A 44 10.55 -2.89 10.04
C SER A 44 10.45 -4.23 9.32
N LYS A 45 11.02 -5.28 9.92
CA LYS A 45 10.88 -6.66 9.44
C LYS A 45 9.42 -7.11 9.35
N ASP A 46 8.58 -6.57 10.22
CA ASP A 46 7.15 -6.83 10.25
C ASP A 46 6.41 -5.73 9.50
N PHE A 47 5.51 -6.14 8.61
CA PHE A 47 4.68 -5.24 7.83
C PHE A 47 3.32 -5.86 7.54
N GLY A 48 2.34 -5.05 7.18
CA GLY A 48 1.00 -5.54 6.90
C GLY A 48 0.29 -4.73 5.82
N PHE A 49 -0.74 -5.34 5.25
CA PHE A 49 -1.64 -4.70 4.29
C PHE A 49 -2.99 -5.40 4.29
N ASN A 50 -4.02 -4.74 3.77
CA ASN A 50 -5.37 -5.27 3.70
C ASN A 50 -5.82 -5.44 2.26
N LEU A 51 -6.62 -6.49 2.00
CA LEU A 51 -7.40 -6.68 0.78
C LEU A 51 -8.88 -6.80 1.15
N ASN A 52 -9.77 -6.38 0.26
CA ASN A 52 -11.19 -6.60 0.43
C ASN A 52 -11.62 -7.82 -0.39
N LEU A 53 -12.35 -8.74 0.24
CA LEU A 53 -12.96 -9.89 -0.37
C LEU A 53 -14.47 -9.70 -0.38
N ILE A 54 -15.10 -9.84 -1.54
CA ILE A 54 -16.55 -9.71 -1.72
C ILE A 54 -17.10 -11.04 -2.20
N ASP A 55 -18.03 -11.63 -1.44
CA ASP A 55 -18.66 -12.92 -1.74
C ASP A 55 -20.19 -12.84 -1.60
N ASN A 56 -20.86 -13.84 -2.10
CA ASN A 56 -22.32 -14.06 -1.92
C ASN A 56 -22.67 -14.77 -0.61
N LYS A 57 -21.66 -15.26 0.14
CA LYS A 57 -21.82 -16.05 1.38
C LYS A 57 -21.21 -15.33 2.58
N PRO A 58 -21.83 -15.41 3.77
CA PRO A 58 -21.29 -14.79 4.98
C PRO A 58 -20.05 -15.53 5.54
N ASP A 59 -19.99 -16.86 5.37
CA ASP A 59 -19.00 -17.74 6.00
C ASP A 59 -17.93 -18.16 4.98
N THR A 60 -17.27 -17.19 4.35
CA THR A 60 -16.21 -17.45 3.39
C THR A 60 -14.95 -17.91 4.11
N THR A 61 -14.49 -19.12 3.78
CA THR A 61 -13.22 -19.63 4.30
C THR A 61 -12.08 -19.18 3.44
N VAL A 62 -11.02 -18.65 4.07
CA VAL A 62 -9.81 -18.19 3.40
C VAL A 62 -8.59 -18.82 4.04
N GLU A 63 -7.64 -19.26 3.23
CA GLU A 63 -6.35 -19.78 3.64
C GLU A 63 -5.29 -19.20 2.72
N PHE A 64 -4.21 -18.68 3.27
CA PHE A 64 -3.04 -18.28 2.49
C PHE A 64 -2.27 -19.52 2.05
N LEU A 65 -1.88 -19.58 0.78
CA LEU A 65 -1.09 -20.70 0.24
C LEU A 65 0.34 -20.29 -0.09
N GLU A 66 0.50 -19.24 -0.90
CA GLU A 66 1.80 -18.79 -1.39
C GLU A 66 1.72 -17.35 -1.92
N CYS A 67 2.85 -16.67 -2.03
CA CYS A 67 3.01 -15.44 -2.81
C CYS A 67 4.14 -15.59 -3.82
N THR A 68 4.12 -14.76 -4.87
CA THR A 68 5.18 -14.71 -5.87
C THR A 68 5.71 -13.30 -6.03
N GLY A 69 7.00 -13.17 -6.37
CA GLY A 69 7.68 -11.88 -6.53
C GLY A 69 9.18 -12.03 -6.41
N LYS A 70 9.86 -10.94 -6.02
CA LYS A 70 11.31 -10.96 -5.78
C LYS A 70 11.61 -11.04 -4.29
N ASN A 71 12.63 -11.82 -3.94
CA ASN A 71 13.10 -11.98 -2.57
C ASN A 71 12.00 -12.43 -1.59
N THR A 72 11.06 -13.23 -2.06
CA THR A 72 9.99 -13.79 -1.23
C THR A 72 10.41 -15.05 -0.48
N ASP A 73 11.61 -15.57 -0.74
CA ASP A 73 12.18 -16.69 0.01
C ASP A 73 12.36 -16.29 1.48
N GLY A 74 11.80 -17.08 2.40
CA GLY A 74 11.83 -16.79 3.84
C GLY A 74 10.80 -15.72 4.30
N LEU A 75 10.00 -15.17 3.40
CA LEU A 75 8.85 -14.36 3.79
C LEU A 75 7.80 -15.26 4.43
N THR A 76 7.39 -14.93 5.65
CA THR A 76 6.22 -15.52 6.28
C THR A 76 5.03 -14.58 6.15
N MET A 77 3.86 -15.13 5.89
CA MET A 77 2.63 -14.35 5.74
C MET A 77 1.48 -15.09 6.44
N GLU A 78 0.82 -14.38 7.33
CA GLU A 78 -0.37 -14.85 8.02
C GLU A 78 -1.55 -13.96 7.66
N TYR A 79 -2.74 -14.51 7.71
CA TYR A 79 -3.98 -13.80 7.44
C TYR A 79 -4.86 -13.77 8.67
N ASN A 80 -5.51 -12.61 8.89
CA ASN A 80 -6.53 -12.38 9.90
C ASN A 80 -7.79 -11.82 9.26
N ASP A 81 -8.93 -12.06 9.88
CA ASP A 81 -10.19 -11.38 9.54
C ASP A 81 -10.26 -10.05 10.30
N ASP A 82 -9.90 -8.98 9.60
CA ASP A 82 -9.89 -7.60 10.14
C ASP A 82 -11.20 -6.84 9.84
N THR A 83 -12.27 -7.57 9.51
CA THR A 83 -13.57 -6.99 9.19
C THR A 83 -14.17 -6.28 10.41
N PHE A 84 -14.56 -5.03 10.24
CA PHE A 84 -15.21 -4.24 11.29
C PHE A 84 -16.54 -4.86 11.73
N GLU A 85 -16.88 -4.76 13.00
CA GLU A 85 -18.08 -5.37 13.59
C GLU A 85 -19.39 -4.87 12.96
N ASP A 86 -19.42 -3.64 12.45
CA ASP A 86 -20.57 -3.06 11.78
C ASP A 86 -20.75 -3.57 10.33
N ILE A 87 -19.77 -4.26 9.78
CA ILE A 87 -19.77 -4.90 8.44
C ILE A 87 -19.92 -6.42 8.57
N LYS A 88 -19.28 -6.99 9.56
CA LYS A 88 -19.13 -8.44 9.74
C LYS A 88 -20.48 -9.18 9.67
N ASN A 89 -20.54 -10.18 8.79
CA ASN A 89 -21.75 -10.98 8.54
C ASN A 89 -22.98 -10.19 8.07
N LYS A 90 -22.85 -8.93 7.69
CA LYS A 90 -23.95 -8.14 7.13
C LYS A 90 -23.98 -8.25 5.60
N LYS A 91 -25.17 -8.45 5.06
CA LYS A 91 -25.41 -8.44 3.62
C LYS A 91 -25.62 -7.02 3.16
N LEU A 92 -24.60 -6.44 2.50
CA LEU A 92 -24.60 -5.08 1.98
C LEU A 92 -24.73 -5.14 0.45
N ALA A 93 -25.61 -4.35 -0.14
CA ALA A 93 -25.90 -4.38 -1.58
C ALA A 93 -26.02 -5.79 -2.19
N GLY A 94 -26.50 -6.78 -1.40
CA GLY A 94 -26.69 -8.17 -1.84
C GLY A 94 -25.49 -9.08 -1.72
N ARG A 95 -24.35 -8.63 -1.20
CA ARG A 95 -23.11 -9.39 -0.98
C ARG A 95 -22.57 -9.20 0.44
N TYR A 96 -21.57 -9.95 0.80
CA TYR A 96 -20.81 -9.83 2.04
C TYR A 96 -19.41 -9.35 1.73
N LEU A 97 -18.86 -8.52 2.61
CA LEU A 97 -17.50 -8.03 2.51
C LEU A 97 -16.70 -8.55 3.71
N THR A 98 -15.49 -9.05 3.43
CA THR A 98 -14.50 -9.44 4.44
C THR A 98 -13.22 -8.65 4.19
N ILE A 99 -12.65 -8.05 5.21
CA ILE A 99 -11.34 -7.40 5.15
C ILE A 99 -10.29 -8.44 5.53
N LEU A 100 -9.46 -8.79 4.57
CA LEU A 100 -8.34 -9.71 4.74
C LEU A 100 -7.12 -8.94 5.20
N GLY A 101 -6.78 -9.00 6.49
CA GLY A 101 -5.56 -8.41 7.04
C GLY A 101 -4.40 -9.38 6.90
N PHE A 102 -3.33 -8.97 6.21
CA PHE A 102 -2.11 -9.76 6.10
C PHE A 102 -1.03 -9.20 7.01
N VAL A 103 -0.42 -10.09 7.79
CA VAL A 103 0.77 -9.80 8.62
C VAL A 103 1.94 -10.58 8.01
N CYS A 104 2.98 -9.85 7.66
CA CYS A 104 4.16 -10.38 6.98
C CYS A 104 5.40 -10.16 7.84
N HIS A 105 6.33 -11.11 7.79
CA HIS A 105 7.66 -10.98 8.37
C HIS A 105 8.72 -11.38 7.36
N THR A 106 9.78 -10.55 7.25
CA THR A 106 10.92 -10.80 6.35
C THR A 106 12.25 -10.45 7.00
N GLU A 107 13.28 -11.21 6.66
CA GLU A 107 14.68 -10.88 6.97
C GLU A 107 15.40 -10.26 5.76
N ASN A 108 14.74 -10.17 4.61
CA ASN A 108 15.31 -9.62 3.39
C ASN A 108 15.26 -8.08 3.42
N ASP A 109 16.35 -7.43 3.00
CA ASP A 109 16.43 -5.97 2.89
C ASP A 109 15.40 -5.37 1.93
N TYR A 110 14.85 -6.18 1.02
CA TYR A 110 13.88 -5.79 0.00
C TYR A 110 13.00 -6.98 -0.38
N VAL A 111 11.69 -6.77 -0.41
CA VAL A 111 10.70 -7.76 -0.86
C VAL A 111 9.78 -7.10 -1.89
N GLU A 112 9.49 -7.81 -2.97
CA GLU A 112 8.51 -7.43 -3.98
C GLU A 112 7.52 -8.58 -4.15
N ILE A 113 6.21 -8.31 -3.99
CA ILE A 113 5.15 -9.30 -4.15
C ILE A 113 4.30 -8.91 -5.36
N ASP A 114 4.24 -9.79 -6.36
CA ASP A 114 3.47 -9.61 -7.59
C ASP A 114 2.07 -10.21 -7.50
N SER A 115 1.95 -11.34 -6.81
CA SER A 115 0.67 -12.01 -6.62
C SER A 115 0.60 -12.79 -5.31
N ILE A 116 -0.64 -13.03 -4.87
CA ILE A 116 -0.96 -13.82 -3.68
C ILE A 116 -1.92 -14.92 -4.09
N THR A 117 -1.62 -16.15 -3.68
CA THR A 117 -2.49 -17.29 -3.91
C THR A 117 -3.23 -17.65 -2.62
N LEU A 118 -4.55 -17.64 -2.72
CA LEU A 118 -5.46 -17.97 -1.63
C LEU A 118 -6.26 -19.24 -1.97
N ASN A 119 -6.61 -20.01 -0.96
CA ASN A 119 -7.65 -21.02 -1.05
C ASN A 119 -8.94 -20.42 -0.48
N ILE A 120 -9.87 -20.05 -1.35
CA ILE A 120 -11.13 -19.42 -0.96
C ILE A 120 -12.26 -20.43 -1.21
N ASN A 121 -12.96 -20.84 -0.15
CA ASN A 121 -14.04 -21.84 -0.23
C ASN A 121 -13.60 -23.15 -0.94
N ASN A 122 -12.40 -23.66 -0.65
CA ASN A 122 -11.75 -24.81 -1.30
C ASN A 122 -11.42 -24.61 -2.79
N LYS A 123 -11.36 -23.35 -3.28
CA LYS A 123 -10.95 -23.03 -4.64
C LYS A 123 -9.66 -22.21 -4.60
N LYS A 124 -8.62 -22.70 -5.25
CA LYS A 124 -7.36 -21.95 -5.44
C LYS A 124 -7.63 -20.70 -6.29
N THR A 125 -7.34 -19.52 -5.74
CA THR A 125 -7.56 -18.22 -6.37
C THR A 125 -6.25 -17.43 -6.35
N VAL A 126 -5.77 -17.02 -7.52
CA VAL A 126 -4.60 -16.14 -7.65
C VAL A 126 -5.08 -14.70 -7.68
N VAL A 127 -4.65 -13.93 -6.71
CA VAL A 127 -4.91 -12.49 -6.60
C VAL A 127 -3.71 -11.77 -7.19
N GLN A 128 -3.87 -11.24 -8.40
CA GLN A 128 -2.83 -10.46 -9.06
C GLN A 128 -2.84 -9.03 -8.52
N LEU A 129 -1.68 -8.50 -8.17
CA LEU A 129 -1.55 -7.09 -7.82
C LEU A 129 -1.34 -6.26 -9.10
N SER A 130 -1.98 -5.10 -9.22
CA SER A 130 -1.84 -4.21 -10.39
C SER A 130 -0.44 -3.64 -10.50
N THR A 131 0.15 -3.36 -9.34
CA THR A 131 1.56 -3.01 -9.19
C THR A 131 2.13 -3.88 -8.09
N PRO A 132 3.40 -4.28 -8.16
CA PRO A 132 4.02 -5.04 -7.09
C PRO A 132 3.91 -4.32 -5.74
N LEU A 133 3.65 -5.07 -4.68
CA LEU A 133 3.83 -4.61 -3.31
C LEU A 133 5.33 -4.55 -3.05
N ILE A 134 5.85 -3.37 -2.69
CA ILE A 134 7.28 -3.15 -2.44
C ILE A 134 7.48 -2.84 -0.96
N HIS A 135 8.24 -3.67 -0.27
CA HIS A 135 8.67 -3.43 1.10
C HIS A 135 10.19 -3.43 1.18
N THR A 136 10.75 -2.33 1.70
CA THR A 136 12.19 -2.18 1.93
C THR A 136 12.46 -2.14 3.42
N LEU A 137 13.40 -2.95 3.90
CA LEU A 137 13.76 -2.96 5.30
C LEU A 137 14.49 -1.67 5.67
N LYS A 138 13.98 -0.97 6.68
CA LYS A 138 14.64 0.21 7.23
C LYS A 138 15.94 -0.23 7.92
N LYS A 139 17.06 0.18 7.37
CA LYS A 139 18.34 0.06 8.09
C LYS A 139 18.27 0.99 9.29
N ALA A 140 18.48 0.43 10.49
CA ALA A 140 18.57 1.25 11.70
C ALA A 140 19.67 2.30 11.46
N SER A 141 19.29 3.58 11.43
CA SER A 141 20.29 4.65 11.51
C SER A 141 20.96 4.51 12.86
N SER A 142 22.26 4.45 12.89
CA SER A 142 23.03 4.27 14.13
C SER A 142 22.97 5.45 15.08
N ASP A 143 22.19 6.49 14.75
CA ASP A 143 22.14 7.74 15.51
C ASP A 143 20.71 8.33 15.58
N ASP A 144 19.85 7.70 16.41
CA ASP A 144 18.52 8.21 16.76
C ASP A 144 18.55 9.51 17.57
N SER A 145 19.74 10.09 17.80
CA SER A 145 19.94 11.23 18.68
C SER A 145 19.75 12.60 18.01
N VAL A 146 19.44 12.66 16.73
CA VAL A 146 19.28 13.93 16.01
C VAL A 146 17.88 14.50 16.13
N TYR A 147 16.91 13.65 16.32
CA TYR A 147 15.50 14.06 16.50
C TYR A 147 14.81 13.19 17.53
N SER A 148 13.80 13.74 18.16
CA SER A 148 12.85 13.01 19.00
C SER A 148 11.43 13.31 18.52
N THR A 149 10.52 12.43 18.89
CA THR A 149 9.07 12.65 18.74
C THR A 149 8.67 13.02 17.31
N VAL A 150 8.81 12.06 16.35
CA VAL A 150 8.13 12.18 15.06
C VAL A 150 6.62 12.06 15.30
N TYR A 151 5.84 12.99 14.78
CA TYR A 151 4.38 13.02 14.93
C TYR A 151 3.67 13.46 13.63
N PRO A 152 2.53 12.85 13.32
CA PRO A 152 2.12 11.55 13.84
C PRO A 152 3.07 10.45 13.36
N SER A 153 3.26 9.41 14.16
CA SER A 153 4.05 8.25 13.76
C SER A 153 3.35 7.45 12.66
N MET A 154 2.04 7.57 12.57
CA MET A 154 1.18 6.92 11.59
C MET A 154 -0.04 7.78 11.29
N ILE A 155 -0.42 7.85 10.02
CA ILE A 155 -1.66 8.49 9.55
C ILE A 155 -2.58 7.41 8.99
N CYS A 156 -3.80 7.33 9.51
CA CYS A 156 -4.85 6.49 8.96
C CYS A 156 -5.98 7.37 8.41
N THR A 157 -6.38 7.13 7.18
CA THR A 157 -7.45 7.88 6.51
C THR A 157 -8.31 6.98 5.65
N ASN A 158 -9.55 7.35 5.42
CA ASN A 158 -10.44 6.73 4.44
C ASN A 158 -10.61 7.59 3.17
N SER A 159 -9.83 8.66 3.04
CA SER A 159 -9.83 9.53 1.87
C SER A 159 -8.65 9.25 0.96
N PHE A 160 -8.87 9.30 -0.36
CA PHE A 160 -7.85 9.14 -1.40
C PHE A 160 -7.63 10.43 -2.20
N SER A 161 -8.20 11.54 -1.76
CA SER A 161 -7.98 12.85 -2.36
C SER A 161 -8.07 13.95 -1.33
N ASN A 162 -7.29 15.01 -1.53
CA ASN A 162 -7.28 16.21 -0.69
C ASN A 162 -7.15 15.89 0.81
N THR A 163 -6.34 14.87 1.13
CA THR A 163 -6.13 14.39 2.50
C THR A 163 -5.13 15.28 3.20
N ASP A 164 -5.47 15.79 4.38
CA ASP A 164 -4.54 16.54 5.21
C ASP A 164 -3.39 15.62 5.67
N TYR A 165 -2.18 16.07 5.44
CA TYR A 165 -0.95 15.37 5.78
C TYR A 165 -0.09 16.25 6.69
N PRO A 166 -0.11 16.05 8.01
CA PRO A 166 0.83 16.63 8.94
C PRO A 166 2.05 15.71 9.10
N PHE A 167 3.23 16.30 9.18
CA PHE A 167 4.46 15.62 9.56
C PHE A 167 5.29 16.56 10.42
N GLY A 168 5.76 16.12 11.56
CA GLY A 168 6.55 16.97 12.43
C GLY A 168 7.53 16.18 13.29
N PHE A 169 8.56 16.86 13.77
CA PHE A 169 9.54 16.32 14.70
C PHE A 169 10.22 17.44 15.49
N HIS A 170 10.83 17.06 16.61
CA HIS A 170 11.68 17.93 17.41
C HIS A 170 13.15 17.65 17.09
N ALA A 171 13.92 18.69 16.78
CA ALA A 171 15.35 18.57 16.51
C ALA A 171 16.17 18.58 17.81
N GLU A 172 16.85 17.48 18.10
CA GLU A 172 17.73 17.36 19.29
C GLU A 172 19.14 17.94 19.02
N LYS A 173 19.54 18.06 17.78
CA LYS A 173 20.82 18.60 17.32
C LYS A 173 20.62 19.53 16.14
N ASN A 174 21.66 20.36 15.88
CA ASN A 174 21.70 21.11 14.64
C ASN A 174 21.77 20.16 13.43
N ALA A 175 20.97 20.47 12.43
CA ALA A 175 20.95 19.70 11.19
C ALA A 175 20.62 20.57 10.00
N GLU A 176 20.94 20.10 8.81
CA GLU A 176 20.46 20.60 7.55
C GLU A 176 19.45 19.63 6.97
N LEU A 177 18.21 20.05 6.82
CA LEU A 177 17.16 19.28 6.15
C LEU A 177 17.38 19.46 4.64
N VAL A 178 17.60 18.35 3.93
CA VAL A 178 18.05 18.35 2.54
C VAL A 178 16.88 18.29 1.57
N SER A 179 15.94 17.39 1.82
CA SER A 179 14.75 17.19 0.99
C SER A 179 13.63 16.55 1.78
N PHE A 180 12.40 16.73 1.30
CA PHE A 180 11.24 15.97 1.76
C PHE A 180 10.52 15.38 0.55
N GLU A 181 10.36 14.07 0.55
CA GLU A 181 9.89 13.36 -0.62
C GLU A 181 8.73 12.41 -0.27
N PHE A 182 7.81 12.28 -1.21
CA PHE A 182 6.78 11.25 -1.22
C PHE A 182 7.07 10.23 -2.32
N ASN A 183 6.46 9.06 -2.22
CA ASN A 183 6.45 8.13 -3.34
C ASN A 183 5.85 8.78 -4.60
N ASP A 184 6.29 8.34 -5.77
CA ASP A 184 5.95 8.91 -7.08
C ASP A 184 4.45 8.89 -7.45
N PHE A 185 3.66 8.06 -6.76
CA PHE A 185 2.20 8.03 -6.90
C PHE A 185 1.46 9.00 -5.97
N VAL A 186 2.16 9.77 -5.13
CA VAL A 186 1.59 10.80 -4.25
C VAL A 186 1.83 12.18 -4.85
N VAL A 187 0.83 13.04 -4.79
CA VAL A 187 0.92 14.43 -5.24
C VAL A 187 0.67 15.34 -4.06
N PRO A 188 1.71 15.96 -3.48
CA PRO A 188 1.52 16.99 -2.46
C PRO A 188 0.93 18.25 -3.08
N GLN A 189 0.07 18.93 -2.32
CA GLN A 189 -0.56 20.19 -2.67
C GLN A 189 -0.55 21.12 -1.45
N ASP A 190 -0.61 22.43 -1.69
CA ASP A 190 -0.76 23.47 -0.65
C ASP A 190 0.21 23.25 0.54
N SER A 191 1.48 23.00 0.23
CA SER A 191 2.47 22.68 1.26
C SER A 191 2.97 23.91 2.00
N THR A 192 3.19 23.77 3.32
CA THR A 192 3.79 24.78 4.19
C THR A 192 4.74 24.09 5.16
N VAL A 193 5.95 24.61 5.26
CA VAL A 193 6.95 24.20 6.26
C VAL A 193 7.01 25.25 7.35
N LEU A 194 6.91 24.81 8.60
CA LEU A 194 6.97 25.66 9.78
C LEU A 194 8.17 25.26 10.64
N VAL A 195 8.83 26.27 11.21
CA VAL A 195 9.84 26.10 12.27
C VAL A 195 9.36 26.89 13.48
N ASN A 196 9.18 26.21 14.60
CA ASN A 196 8.63 26.80 15.82
C ASN A 196 7.29 27.52 15.59
N GLN A 197 6.41 26.92 14.79
CA GLN A 197 5.09 27.42 14.38
C GLN A 197 5.14 28.64 13.44
N ILE A 198 6.31 29.02 12.95
CA ILE A 198 6.49 30.14 12.00
C ILE A 198 6.67 29.56 10.59
N PRO A 199 5.81 29.93 9.63
CA PRO A 199 5.99 29.52 8.23
C PRO A 199 7.31 30.04 7.66
N VAL A 200 8.09 29.13 7.03
CA VAL A 200 9.39 29.46 6.43
C VAL A 200 9.42 29.26 4.92
N GLY A 201 8.47 28.52 4.36
CA GLY A 201 8.34 28.30 2.91
C GLY A 201 7.44 27.13 2.57
N SER A 202 7.43 26.73 1.31
CA SER A 202 6.75 25.53 0.79
C SER A 202 7.76 24.37 0.60
N LEU A 203 7.27 23.17 0.34
CA LEU A 203 8.15 22.01 0.04
C LEU A 203 9.02 22.23 -1.19
N ASP A 204 8.53 23.02 -2.15
CA ASP A 204 9.21 23.21 -3.44
C ASP A 204 10.40 24.17 -3.35
N ASP A 205 10.45 25.05 -2.33
CA ASP A 205 11.40 26.15 -2.29
C ASP A 205 12.18 26.30 -0.98
N VAL A 206 11.81 25.56 0.09
CA VAL A 206 12.42 25.76 1.41
C VAL A 206 13.72 24.99 1.62
N PHE A 207 13.92 23.89 0.92
CA PHE A 207 15.11 23.05 1.09
C PHE A 207 16.29 23.51 0.22
N PRO A 208 17.54 23.44 0.74
CA PRO A 208 17.90 22.93 2.07
C PRO A 208 17.57 23.93 3.19
N LEU A 209 17.14 23.42 4.36
CA LEU A 209 16.74 24.21 5.52
C LEU A 209 17.62 23.89 6.73
N SER A 210 18.30 24.91 7.27
CA SER A 210 19.08 24.76 8.52
C SER A 210 18.16 24.84 9.73
N VAL A 211 18.24 23.85 10.61
CA VAL A 211 17.52 23.79 11.88
C VAL A 211 18.48 23.65 13.05
N LYS A 212 18.08 24.15 14.22
CA LYS A 212 18.88 24.13 15.43
C LYS A 212 18.31 23.11 16.43
N SER A 213 19.16 22.63 17.32
CA SER A 213 18.71 21.90 18.51
C SER A 213 17.66 22.71 19.25
N GLY A 214 16.53 22.06 19.54
CA GLY A 214 15.37 22.68 20.20
C GLY A 214 14.30 23.21 19.23
N ASP A 215 14.54 23.18 17.91
CA ASP A 215 13.50 23.58 16.96
C ASP A 215 12.44 22.50 16.78
N ASP A 216 11.18 22.92 16.74
CA ASP A 216 10.04 22.09 16.31
C ASP A 216 9.79 22.36 14.82
N ILE A 217 9.85 21.29 14.03
CA ILE A 217 9.63 21.34 12.60
C ILE A 217 8.30 20.70 12.29
N GLU A 218 7.49 21.36 11.44
CA GLU A 218 6.21 20.83 10.98
C GLU A 218 6.07 21.04 9.48
N ILE A 219 5.65 20.01 8.77
CA ILE A 219 5.29 20.04 7.36
C ILE A 219 3.79 19.77 7.29
N GLN A 220 3.08 20.72 6.72
CA GLN A 220 1.63 20.62 6.47
C GLN A 220 1.42 20.64 4.96
N CYS A 221 0.71 19.66 4.43
CA CYS A 221 0.27 19.67 3.04
C CYS A 221 -1.01 18.87 2.89
N LYS A 222 -1.62 18.97 1.73
CA LYS A 222 -2.67 18.05 1.28
C LYS A 222 -2.07 17.09 0.27
N ILE A 223 -2.52 15.87 0.30
CA ILE A 223 -2.06 14.85 -0.64
C ILE A 223 -3.21 14.28 -1.45
N ASP A 224 -2.94 14.02 -2.72
CA ASP A 224 -3.74 13.24 -3.64
C ASP A 224 -2.97 12.03 -4.11
N PHE A 225 -3.68 10.96 -4.49
CA PHE A 225 -3.06 9.78 -5.08
C PHE A 225 -3.29 9.73 -6.59
N LYS A 226 -2.22 9.56 -7.35
CA LYS A 226 -2.30 9.33 -8.79
C LYS A 226 -2.81 7.91 -9.04
N PRO A 227 -3.94 7.73 -9.74
CA PRO A 227 -4.35 6.40 -10.18
C PRO A 227 -3.28 5.84 -11.14
N ASP A 228 -3.06 4.52 -11.08
CA ASP A 228 -2.22 3.89 -12.08
C ASP A 228 -2.99 3.73 -13.42
N SER A 229 -2.25 3.34 -14.47
CA SER A 229 -2.84 3.22 -15.82
C SER A 229 -3.89 2.11 -15.94
N LYS A 230 -4.01 1.24 -14.96
CA LYS A 230 -4.92 0.08 -14.97
C LYS A 230 -6.18 0.34 -14.15
N ASN A 231 -6.05 1.10 -13.05
CA ASN A 231 -7.13 1.37 -12.12
C ASN A 231 -7.28 2.86 -11.88
N SER A 232 -8.52 3.33 -11.90
CA SER A 232 -8.86 4.71 -11.57
C SER A 232 -8.97 4.96 -10.06
N LYS A 233 -8.99 3.88 -9.26
CA LYS A 233 -9.17 3.94 -7.80
C LYS A 233 -8.33 2.90 -7.09
N TYR A 234 -7.92 3.24 -5.88
CA TYR A 234 -7.34 2.31 -4.91
C TYR A 234 -8.34 2.02 -3.80
N THR A 235 -8.32 0.81 -3.25
CA THR A 235 -9.04 0.47 -2.02
C THR A 235 -8.15 0.53 -0.80
N ASN A 236 -6.85 0.31 -0.99
CA ASN A 236 -5.86 0.40 0.08
C ASN A 236 -4.57 0.99 -0.47
N VAL A 237 -4.02 1.96 0.25
CA VAL A 237 -2.72 2.59 -0.07
C VAL A 237 -1.87 2.61 1.19
N VAL A 238 -0.65 2.12 1.09
CA VAL A 238 0.34 2.12 2.18
C VAL A 238 1.67 2.64 1.64
N PHE A 239 2.21 3.67 2.29
CA PHE A 239 3.48 4.27 1.89
C PHE A 239 4.14 5.02 3.05
N ASN A 240 5.33 5.56 2.80
CA ASN A 240 6.01 6.49 3.67
C ASN A 240 6.26 7.82 2.95
N SER A 241 6.41 8.90 3.75
CA SER A 241 7.17 10.06 3.34
C SER A 241 8.59 9.96 3.88
N GLU A 242 9.54 10.63 3.24
CA GLU A 242 10.94 10.60 3.62
C GLU A 242 11.50 12.02 3.73
N LEU A 243 11.99 12.39 4.91
CA LEU A 243 12.77 13.59 5.14
C LEU A 243 14.25 13.21 5.21
N THR A 244 15.02 13.67 4.25
CA THR A 244 16.48 13.49 4.25
C THR A 244 17.15 14.65 4.99
N TYR A 245 18.06 14.33 5.90
CA TYR A 245 18.81 15.34 6.66
C TYR A 245 20.28 14.99 6.78
N HIS A 246 21.10 16.03 6.99
CA HIS A 246 22.50 15.94 7.32
C HIS A 246 22.77 16.60 8.67
N ALA A 247 23.45 15.91 9.57
CA ALA A 247 23.81 16.46 10.88
C ALA A 247 25.31 16.41 11.10
N GLU A 248 25.82 17.26 12.00
CA GLU A 248 27.22 17.23 12.39
C GLU A 248 27.60 15.84 12.91
N ASN A 249 28.71 15.32 12.44
CA ASN A 249 29.26 13.98 12.75
C ASN A 249 28.57 12.80 12.06
N LEU A 250 27.66 13.02 11.12
CA LEU A 250 27.19 12.00 10.20
C LEU A 250 28.00 12.02 8.90
N SER A 251 28.47 10.85 8.48
CA SER A 251 29.22 10.71 7.21
C SER A 251 28.31 10.70 5.99
N GLU A 252 27.02 10.38 6.19
CA GLU A 252 26.02 10.25 5.15
C GLU A 252 24.69 10.90 5.62
N ASN A 253 23.82 11.22 4.66
CA ASN A 253 22.48 11.70 4.96
C ASN A 253 21.68 10.57 5.63
N SER A 254 20.86 10.94 6.58
CA SER A 254 19.91 10.06 7.25
C SER A 254 18.48 10.41 6.88
N VAL A 255 17.55 9.50 7.10
CA VAL A 255 16.16 9.65 6.70
C VAL A 255 15.23 9.46 7.89
N ILE A 256 14.29 10.39 8.04
CA ILE A 256 13.13 10.26 8.94
C ILE A 256 11.93 9.90 8.08
N SER A 257 11.16 8.91 8.49
CA SER A 257 9.95 8.50 7.77
C SER A 257 8.78 8.31 8.74
N ASN A 258 7.57 8.49 8.24
CA ASN A 258 6.35 8.08 8.93
C ASN A 258 5.49 7.22 8.02
N ASP A 259 4.61 6.43 8.62
CA ASP A 259 3.74 5.51 7.92
C ASP A 259 2.41 6.15 7.59
N ILE A 260 1.92 5.94 6.36
CA ILE A 260 0.61 6.39 5.92
C ILE A 260 -0.19 5.19 5.42
N PHE A 261 -1.39 5.02 5.98
CA PHE A 261 -2.36 4.00 5.63
C PHE A 261 -3.66 4.66 5.20
N SER A 262 -4.09 4.41 3.98
CA SER A 262 -5.39 4.83 3.48
C SER A 262 -6.19 3.62 3.05
N GLN A 263 -7.43 3.50 3.51
CA GLN A 263 -8.32 2.40 3.17
C GLN A 263 -9.73 2.91 2.81
N ALA A 264 -10.30 2.36 1.74
CA ALA A 264 -11.61 2.78 1.25
C ALA A 264 -12.77 2.35 2.16
N VAL A 265 -12.57 1.29 2.95
CA VAL A 265 -13.62 0.74 3.80
C VAL A 265 -13.27 0.95 5.26
N SER A 266 -14.07 1.76 5.93
CA SER A 266 -13.96 2.03 7.36
C SER A 266 -15.28 1.78 8.14
N ASN A 267 -16.39 1.61 7.41
CA ASN A 267 -17.73 1.40 7.97
C ASN A 267 -18.64 0.70 6.94
N ALA A 268 -19.88 0.43 7.32
CA ALA A 268 -20.85 -0.27 6.48
C ALA A 268 -21.25 0.51 5.21
N ASP A 269 -21.30 1.83 5.26
CA ASP A 269 -21.69 2.68 4.11
C ASP A 269 -20.56 2.63 3.04
N ASP A 270 -19.29 2.70 3.46
CA ASP A 270 -18.14 2.55 2.59
C ASP A 270 -18.12 1.16 1.92
N ALA A 271 -18.42 0.11 2.71
CA ALA A 271 -18.47 -1.27 2.21
C ALA A 271 -19.56 -1.45 1.16
N GLU A 272 -20.76 -0.87 1.39
CA GLU A 272 -21.85 -0.90 0.42
C GLU A 272 -21.51 -0.15 -0.86
N ALA A 273 -20.88 1.01 -0.75
CA ALA A 273 -20.42 1.80 -1.89
C ALA A 273 -19.41 1.02 -2.75
N LEU A 274 -18.40 0.39 -2.13
CA LEU A 274 -17.43 -0.44 -2.82
C LEU A 274 -18.07 -1.64 -3.53
N ILE A 275 -19.00 -2.35 -2.86
CA ILE A 275 -19.72 -3.47 -3.46
C ILE A 275 -20.56 -3.03 -4.68
N LEU A 276 -21.19 -1.87 -4.62
CA LEU A 276 -21.99 -1.34 -5.73
C LEU A 276 -21.11 -0.95 -6.92
N GLU A 277 -19.92 -0.45 -6.68
CA GLU A 277 -18.96 -0.07 -7.72
C GLU A 277 -18.39 -1.28 -8.47
N LEU A 278 -18.16 -2.40 -7.77
CA LEU A 278 -17.56 -3.61 -8.34
C LEU A 278 -18.57 -4.61 -8.93
N LYS A 279 -19.85 -4.26 -8.98
CA LYS A 279 -20.92 -5.01 -9.68
C LYS A 279 -20.93 -4.74 -11.19
#